data_115295bc7c7a9d5916bd383badbb6109
#
_entry.id   115295bc7c7a9d5916bd383badbb6109
#
_cell.length_a   1.000
_cell.length_b   1.000
_cell.length_c   1.000
_cell.angle_alpha   90.00
_cell.angle_beta   90.00
_cell.angle_gamma   90.00
#
_symmetry.space_group_name_H-M   'P 1'
#
loop_
_entity.id
_entity.type
_entity.pdbx_description
1 polymer ?
#
loop_
_entity_poly.entity_id
_entity_poly.type
_entity_poly.pdbx_seq_one_letter_code
_entity_poly.pdbx_strand_id
1 'polypeptide(L)'
;MWVLYAFGSAFFAGITSILAKCGIKKTDSNVATAIRTIVVLIFSWIMVFVVKAQGQVTAVSAKTWIFLMLSGVATGASWLCYFKALQLGDVNRVVPIDKSSTILTIILAFIFFKEEINVLRLVCVVLIAIGTYMMITKKEISQEEQNKARGSHGWLFYAVLSAVFASFTSILGKVGIEGINSNLGTAIRTIVVFIMAWIVVFATGKQHTIKHIEKKELGFICLSGLATGGSWLCYYKALQDGLASVVVPIDKLSIVVSIVFSYFVFKEKLTIKSFTGLVLIIAGTLIMLV
;
A
#
# COMPACT_ATOMS: atom_id res chain seq x y z
N MET A 1 -15.35 2.07 16.54
CA MET A 1 -14.97 3.22 15.68
C MET A 1 -13.81 2.88 14.71
N TRP A 2 -12.71 2.29 15.17
CA TRP A 2 -11.55 1.98 14.32
C TRP A 2 -11.88 1.08 13.10
N VAL A 3 -12.85 0.14 13.24
CA VAL A 3 -13.32 -0.72 12.14
C VAL A 3 -13.89 0.12 10.98
N LEU A 4 -14.63 1.18 11.29
CA LEU A 4 -15.19 2.09 10.26
C LEU A 4 -14.05 2.80 9.50
N TYR A 5 -13.02 3.24 10.20
CA TYR A 5 -11.82 3.81 9.57
C TYR A 5 -11.06 2.78 8.71
N ALA A 6 -10.96 1.52 9.16
CA ALA A 6 -10.32 0.47 8.37
C ALA A 6 -11.07 0.19 7.07
N PHE A 7 -12.40 0.10 7.09
CA PHE A 7 -13.22 -0.02 5.87
C PHE A 7 -13.17 1.24 5.01
N GLY A 8 -13.16 2.42 5.62
CA GLY A 8 -12.95 3.69 4.91
C GLY A 8 -11.61 3.71 4.16
N SER A 9 -10.54 3.24 4.81
CA SER A 9 -9.24 3.07 4.15
C SER A 9 -9.32 2.16 2.94
N ALA A 10 -9.93 0.98 3.10
CA ALA A 10 -10.11 0.01 2.01
C ALA A 10 -10.90 0.60 0.83
N PHE A 11 -11.97 1.34 1.11
CA PHE A 11 -12.79 2.00 0.10
C PHE A 11 -11.97 3.02 -0.71
N PHE A 12 -11.31 3.96 -0.02
CA PHE A 12 -10.49 4.96 -0.68
C PHE A 12 -9.29 4.35 -1.41
N ALA A 13 -8.66 3.30 -0.86
CA ALA A 13 -7.57 2.59 -1.54
C ALA A 13 -8.04 1.90 -2.82
N GLY A 14 -9.26 1.36 -2.83
CA GLY A 14 -9.87 0.79 -4.04
C GLY A 14 -10.13 1.85 -5.12
N ILE A 15 -10.69 3.00 -4.75
CA ILE A 15 -10.88 4.15 -5.66
C ILE A 15 -9.53 4.63 -6.18
N THR A 16 -8.51 4.75 -5.31
CA THR A 16 -7.15 5.13 -5.71
C THR A 16 -6.64 4.27 -6.85
N SER A 17 -6.81 2.95 -6.76
CA SER A 17 -6.31 2.01 -7.77
C SER A 17 -6.94 2.25 -9.15
N ILE A 18 -8.23 2.52 -9.19
CA ILE A 18 -8.96 2.79 -10.44
C ILE A 18 -8.55 4.13 -11.04
N LEU A 19 -8.54 5.19 -10.22
CA LEU A 19 -8.12 6.52 -10.68
C LEU A 19 -6.66 6.53 -11.14
N ALA A 20 -5.78 5.83 -10.42
CA ALA A 20 -4.38 5.67 -10.83
C ALA A 20 -4.28 4.96 -12.19
N LYS A 21 -5.03 3.86 -12.42
CA LYS A 21 -5.06 3.15 -13.70
C LYS A 21 -5.50 4.07 -14.86
N CYS A 22 -6.44 4.98 -14.59
CA CYS A 22 -6.86 5.99 -15.59
C CYS A 22 -5.79 7.04 -15.84
N GLY A 23 -5.00 7.39 -14.82
CA GLY A 23 -3.98 8.44 -14.87
C GLY A 23 -2.61 7.99 -15.42
N ILE A 24 -2.36 6.68 -15.53
CA ILE A 24 -1.06 6.14 -15.98
C ILE A 24 -1.13 5.47 -17.37
N LYS A 25 -2.09 5.82 -18.20
CA LYS A 25 -2.20 5.22 -19.54
C LYS A 25 -0.99 5.50 -20.42
N LYS A 26 -0.49 6.74 -20.38
CA LYS A 26 0.69 7.22 -21.11
C LYS A 26 1.78 7.75 -20.18
N THR A 27 1.39 8.19 -18.98
CA THR A 27 2.31 8.75 -17.97
C THR A 27 3.09 7.63 -17.29
N ASP A 28 4.40 7.83 -17.11
CA ASP A 28 5.25 6.92 -16.34
C ASP A 28 4.73 6.76 -14.90
N SER A 29 4.69 5.53 -14.40
CA SER A 29 4.10 5.20 -13.10
C SER A 29 4.85 5.81 -11.91
N ASN A 30 6.18 5.99 -12.01
CA ASN A 30 6.99 6.62 -10.97
C ASN A 30 6.68 8.11 -10.88
N VAL A 31 6.58 8.77 -12.04
CA VAL A 31 6.22 10.20 -12.14
C VAL A 31 4.80 10.42 -11.63
N ALA A 32 3.85 9.60 -12.05
CA ALA A 32 2.47 9.67 -11.56
C ALA A 32 2.41 9.47 -10.03
N THR A 33 3.22 8.55 -9.48
CA THR A 33 3.31 8.33 -8.03
C THR A 33 3.91 9.53 -7.33
N ALA A 34 4.97 10.14 -7.85
CA ALA A 34 5.59 11.33 -7.26
C ALA A 34 4.64 12.54 -7.27
N ILE A 35 3.92 12.78 -8.37
CA ILE A 35 2.91 13.85 -8.43
C ILE A 35 1.78 13.57 -7.44
N ARG A 36 1.29 12.33 -7.35
CA ARG A 36 0.27 11.94 -6.40
C ARG A 36 0.71 12.21 -4.95
N THR A 37 1.98 11.97 -4.60
CA THR A 37 2.48 12.24 -3.24
C THR A 37 2.48 13.73 -2.89
N ILE A 38 2.59 14.65 -3.87
CA ILE A 38 2.38 16.10 -3.62
C ILE A 38 0.96 16.33 -3.10
N VAL A 39 -0.03 15.76 -3.80
CA VAL A 39 -1.45 15.93 -3.43
C VAL A 39 -1.73 15.31 -2.06
N VAL A 40 -1.18 14.11 -1.79
CA VAL A 40 -1.31 13.45 -0.48
C VAL A 40 -0.68 14.30 0.62
N LEU A 41 0.49 14.89 0.38
CA LEU A 41 1.19 15.74 1.34
C LEU A 41 0.36 16.98 1.67
N ILE A 42 -0.11 17.71 0.65
CA ILE A 42 -0.94 18.90 0.85
C ILE A 42 -2.22 18.52 1.60
N PHE A 43 -2.91 17.47 1.17
CA PHE A 43 -4.16 17.05 1.79
C PHE A 43 -3.98 16.62 3.25
N SER A 44 -2.92 15.87 3.57
CA SER A 44 -2.66 15.45 4.95
C SER A 44 -2.35 16.64 5.87
N TRP A 45 -1.61 17.66 5.40
CA TRP A 45 -1.39 18.87 6.17
C TRP A 45 -2.65 19.72 6.33
N ILE A 46 -3.49 19.84 5.30
CA ILE A 46 -4.81 20.49 5.44
C ILE A 46 -5.61 19.81 6.55
N MET A 47 -5.63 18.47 6.60
CA MET A 47 -6.33 17.74 7.63
C MET A 47 -5.73 17.96 9.03
N VAL A 48 -4.42 18.12 9.16
CA VAL A 48 -3.78 18.50 10.44
C VAL A 48 -4.31 19.85 10.94
N PHE A 49 -4.48 20.83 10.05
CA PHE A 49 -5.06 22.13 10.41
C PHE A 49 -6.56 22.04 10.73
N VAL A 50 -7.32 21.26 9.97
CA VAL A 50 -8.76 21.05 10.20
C VAL A 50 -9.01 20.44 11.59
N VAL A 51 -8.22 19.45 12.00
CA VAL A 51 -8.35 18.82 13.32
C VAL A 51 -7.59 19.57 14.43
N LYS A 52 -6.99 20.73 14.12
CA LYS A 52 -6.22 21.57 15.04
C LYS A 52 -5.07 20.84 15.75
N ALA A 53 -4.44 19.87 15.05
CA ALA A 53 -3.34 19.08 15.61
C ALA A 53 -1.96 19.73 15.39
N GLN A 54 -1.86 20.88 14.70
CA GLN A 54 -0.59 21.55 14.41
C GLN A 54 0.20 21.96 15.68
N GLY A 55 -0.50 22.29 16.78
CA GLY A 55 0.15 22.60 18.05
C GLY A 55 0.91 21.42 18.69
N GLN A 56 0.61 20.18 18.27
CA GLN A 56 1.31 19.00 18.77
C GLN A 56 2.70 18.81 18.12
N VAL A 57 3.02 19.49 17.02
CA VAL A 57 4.30 19.32 16.29
C VAL A 57 5.50 19.56 17.21
N THR A 58 5.44 20.58 18.08
CA THR A 58 6.51 20.91 19.02
C THR A 58 6.61 19.95 20.19
N ALA A 59 5.53 19.20 20.48
CA ALA A 59 5.46 18.22 21.56
C ALA A 59 5.78 16.79 21.11
N VAL A 60 6.02 16.58 19.81
CA VAL A 60 6.34 15.25 19.25
C VAL A 60 7.67 14.76 19.81
N SER A 61 7.67 13.58 20.44
CA SER A 61 8.87 12.98 21.00
C SER A 61 9.89 12.57 19.92
N ALA A 62 11.18 12.55 20.28
CA ALA A 62 12.23 12.06 19.38
C ALA A 62 11.94 10.60 18.90
N LYS A 63 11.41 9.75 19.79
CA LYS A 63 10.98 8.39 19.46
C LYS A 63 9.96 8.41 18.31
N THR A 64 8.91 9.20 18.43
CA THR A 64 7.85 9.36 17.42
C THR A 64 8.42 9.81 16.08
N TRP A 65 9.28 10.84 16.06
CA TRP A 65 9.97 11.31 14.85
C TRP A 65 10.75 10.19 14.17
N ILE A 66 11.57 9.45 14.93
CA ILE A 66 12.38 8.35 14.40
C ILE A 66 11.49 7.28 13.76
N PHE A 67 10.43 6.83 14.44
CA PHE A 67 9.56 5.76 13.93
C PHE A 67 8.75 6.21 12.70
N LEU A 68 8.26 7.45 12.66
CA LEU A 68 7.56 7.99 11.49
C LEU A 68 8.49 8.15 10.28
N MET A 69 9.72 8.65 10.50
CA MET A 69 10.74 8.74 9.45
C MET A 69 11.11 7.35 8.92
N LEU A 70 11.39 6.39 9.81
CA LEU A 70 11.69 5.02 9.42
C LEU A 70 10.53 4.37 8.66
N SER A 71 9.29 4.60 9.06
CA SER A 71 8.10 4.13 8.31
C SER A 71 8.04 4.73 6.91
N GLY A 72 8.33 6.03 6.75
CA GLY A 72 8.40 6.68 5.45
C GLY A 72 9.52 6.12 4.57
N VAL A 73 10.73 5.95 5.13
CA VAL A 73 11.88 5.33 4.44
C VAL A 73 11.57 3.89 4.04
N ALA A 74 10.97 3.10 4.94
CA ALA A 74 10.55 1.73 4.63
C ALA A 74 9.58 1.69 3.44
N THR A 75 8.64 2.64 3.35
CA THR A 75 7.74 2.74 2.19
C THR A 75 8.52 2.97 0.89
N GLY A 76 9.43 3.93 0.88
CA GLY A 76 10.26 4.23 -0.31
C GLY A 76 11.19 3.08 -0.67
N ALA A 77 11.83 2.46 0.33
CA ALA A 77 12.69 1.29 0.14
C ALA A 77 11.91 0.09 -0.43
N SER A 78 10.68 -0.14 0.05
CA SER A 78 9.78 -1.15 -0.52
C SER A 78 9.53 -0.89 -2.00
N TRP A 79 9.19 0.34 -2.39
CA TRP A 79 8.97 0.69 -3.79
C TRP A 79 10.20 0.48 -4.66
N LEU A 80 11.38 0.93 -4.21
CA LEU A 80 12.63 0.73 -4.94
C LEU A 80 12.93 -0.77 -5.15
N CYS A 81 12.78 -1.57 -4.11
CA CYS A 81 12.98 -3.01 -4.19
C CYS A 81 11.96 -3.68 -5.11
N TYR A 82 10.68 -3.29 -5.01
CA TYR A 82 9.60 -3.80 -5.85
C TYR A 82 9.85 -3.55 -7.34
N PHE A 83 10.15 -2.29 -7.69
CA PHE A 83 10.44 -1.94 -9.08
C PHE A 83 11.70 -2.62 -9.60
N LYS A 84 12.74 -2.77 -8.75
CA LYS A 84 13.93 -3.52 -9.13
C LYS A 84 13.66 -5.00 -9.34
N ALA A 85 12.83 -5.60 -8.48
CA ALA A 85 12.38 -6.98 -8.66
C ALA A 85 11.62 -7.17 -9.97
N LEU A 86 10.73 -6.23 -10.34
CA LEU A 86 9.99 -6.24 -11.61
C LEU A 86 10.89 -6.07 -12.84
N GLN A 87 12.01 -5.34 -12.72
CA GLN A 87 12.99 -5.24 -13.81
C GLN A 87 13.78 -6.53 -14.04
N LEU A 88 14.05 -7.29 -12.98
CA LEU A 88 14.89 -8.48 -13.01
C LEU A 88 14.10 -9.78 -13.13
N GLY A 89 12.83 -9.78 -12.80
CA GLY A 89 11.98 -10.96 -12.69
C GLY A 89 10.62 -10.79 -13.33
N ASP A 90 9.92 -11.91 -13.38
CA ASP A 90 8.57 -12.00 -13.90
C ASP A 90 7.56 -11.41 -12.90
N VAL A 91 6.64 -10.57 -13.39
CA VAL A 91 5.56 -9.96 -12.61
C VAL A 91 4.74 -11.01 -11.84
N ASN A 92 4.47 -12.16 -12.47
CA ASN A 92 3.68 -13.24 -11.85
C ASN A 92 4.40 -13.93 -10.67
N ARG A 93 5.71 -13.73 -10.55
CA ARG A 93 6.51 -14.24 -9.42
C ARG A 93 6.75 -13.16 -8.37
N VAL A 94 7.00 -11.93 -8.80
CA VAL A 94 7.29 -10.79 -7.91
C VAL A 94 6.06 -10.37 -7.11
N VAL A 95 4.90 -10.21 -7.77
CA VAL A 95 3.67 -9.72 -7.12
C VAL A 95 3.19 -10.62 -5.97
N PRO A 96 3.17 -11.97 -6.07
CA PRO A 96 2.84 -12.83 -4.94
C PRO A 96 3.70 -12.61 -3.70
N ILE A 97 5.01 -12.46 -3.93
CA ILE A 97 5.96 -12.27 -2.83
C ILE A 97 5.74 -10.90 -2.19
N ASP A 98 5.55 -9.85 -2.96
CA ASP A 98 5.23 -8.52 -2.42
C ASP A 98 3.92 -8.53 -1.61
N LYS A 99 2.87 -9.22 -2.10
CA LYS A 99 1.59 -9.36 -1.38
C LYS A 99 1.69 -10.18 -0.10
N SER A 100 2.71 -11.04 0.04
CA SER A 100 2.98 -11.75 1.28
C SER A 100 3.38 -10.80 2.44
N SER A 101 3.69 -9.54 2.14
CA SER A 101 3.90 -8.49 3.15
C SER A 101 2.74 -8.37 4.15
N THR A 102 1.50 -8.65 3.72
CA THR A 102 0.33 -8.66 4.62
C THR A 102 0.49 -9.72 5.72
N ILE A 103 0.87 -10.95 5.33
CA ILE A 103 1.09 -12.06 6.25
C ILE A 103 2.25 -11.71 7.19
N LEU A 104 3.35 -11.19 6.63
CA LEU A 104 4.50 -10.77 7.41
C LEU A 104 4.14 -9.64 8.40
N THR A 105 3.31 -8.69 8.01
CA THR A 105 2.81 -7.64 8.92
C THR A 105 2.01 -8.23 10.07
N ILE A 106 1.15 -9.21 9.81
CA ILE A 106 0.36 -9.88 10.86
C ILE A 106 1.30 -10.61 11.84
N ILE A 107 2.28 -11.35 11.33
CA ILE A 107 3.28 -12.05 12.15
C ILE A 107 4.07 -11.04 13.00
N LEU A 108 4.53 -9.94 12.40
CA LEU A 108 5.25 -8.90 13.12
C LEU A 108 4.37 -8.21 14.17
N ALA A 109 3.07 -8.02 13.90
CA ALA A 109 2.13 -7.46 14.87
C ALA A 109 2.00 -8.36 16.11
N PHE A 110 1.94 -9.67 15.93
CA PHE A 110 1.95 -10.62 17.05
C PHE A 110 3.26 -10.52 17.87
N ILE A 111 4.41 -10.40 17.20
CA ILE A 111 5.71 -10.33 17.87
C ILE A 111 5.91 -8.99 18.59
N PHE A 112 5.69 -7.87 17.91
CA PHE A 112 6.02 -6.53 18.42
C PHE A 112 4.95 -5.97 19.36
N PHE A 113 3.67 -6.21 19.08
CA PHE A 113 2.57 -5.68 19.88
C PHE A 113 1.99 -6.72 20.85
N LYS A 114 2.53 -7.95 20.86
CA LYS A 114 2.05 -9.07 21.68
C LYS A 114 0.53 -9.28 21.52
N GLU A 115 0.04 -9.08 20.28
CA GLU A 115 -1.36 -9.33 19.96
C GLU A 115 -1.63 -10.84 20.15
N GLU A 116 -2.79 -11.21 20.71
CA GLU A 116 -3.12 -12.60 20.99
C GLU A 116 -3.25 -13.41 19.69
N ILE A 117 -2.55 -14.55 19.66
CA ILE A 117 -2.68 -15.54 18.59
C ILE A 117 -3.62 -16.64 19.08
N ASN A 118 -4.79 -16.74 18.48
CA ASN A 118 -5.64 -17.90 18.64
C ASN A 118 -5.69 -18.71 17.33
N VAL A 119 -6.15 -19.96 17.44
CA VAL A 119 -6.24 -20.87 16.28
C VAL A 119 -7.09 -20.28 15.16
N LEU A 120 -8.15 -19.55 15.50
CA LEU A 120 -9.03 -18.91 14.54
C LEU A 120 -8.27 -17.86 13.71
N ARG A 121 -7.47 -17.00 14.34
CA ARG A 121 -6.64 -15.99 13.65
C ARG A 121 -5.60 -16.64 12.74
N LEU A 122 -5.00 -17.76 13.17
CA LEU A 122 -4.06 -18.50 12.33
C LEU A 122 -4.75 -19.04 11.07
N VAL A 123 -5.94 -19.62 11.19
CA VAL A 123 -6.76 -20.08 10.06
C VAL A 123 -7.08 -18.92 9.12
N CYS A 124 -7.45 -17.74 9.65
CA CYS A 124 -7.71 -16.54 8.85
C CYS A 124 -6.49 -16.10 8.04
N VAL A 125 -5.31 -16.12 8.66
CA VAL A 125 -4.04 -15.79 7.96
C VAL A 125 -3.80 -16.74 6.78
N VAL A 126 -4.02 -18.04 6.99
CA VAL A 126 -3.88 -19.06 5.93
C VAL A 126 -4.91 -18.84 4.81
N LEU A 127 -6.16 -18.54 5.13
CA LEU A 127 -7.21 -18.23 4.15
C LEU A 127 -6.84 -17.00 3.31
N ILE A 128 -6.37 -15.93 3.95
CA ILE A 128 -5.92 -14.70 3.28
C ILE A 128 -4.71 -14.99 2.38
N ALA A 129 -3.76 -15.82 2.84
CA ALA A 129 -2.59 -16.20 2.07
C ALA A 129 -2.96 -16.97 0.80
N ILE A 130 -3.78 -18.01 0.94
CA ILE A 130 -4.27 -18.82 -0.19
C ILE A 130 -5.09 -17.96 -1.14
N GLY A 131 -6.02 -17.16 -0.61
CA GLY A 131 -6.85 -16.26 -1.40
C GLY A 131 -6.03 -15.25 -2.20
N THR A 132 -5.02 -14.64 -1.56
CA THR A 132 -4.10 -13.70 -2.23
C THR A 132 -3.32 -14.39 -3.35
N TYR A 133 -2.81 -15.59 -3.11
CA TYR A 133 -2.12 -16.38 -4.12
C TYR A 133 -3.03 -16.75 -5.31
N MET A 134 -4.27 -17.12 -5.04
CA MET A 134 -5.25 -17.45 -6.09
C MET A 134 -5.68 -16.25 -6.93
N MET A 135 -5.68 -15.04 -6.33
CA MET A 135 -6.02 -13.79 -7.03
C MET A 135 -4.96 -13.39 -8.08
N ILE A 136 -3.74 -13.90 -7.95
CA ILE A 136 -2.69 -13.59 -8.90
C ILE A 136 -2.93 -14.38 -10.18
N THR A 137 -3.44 -13.68 -11.18
CA THR A 137 -3.63 -14.21 -12.54
C THR A 137 -2.28 -14.31 -13.23
N LYS A 138 -2.00 -15.48 -13.79
CA LYS A 138 -0.89 -15.62 -14.74
C LYS A 138 -1.26 -14.83 -16.00
N LYS A 139 -0.58 -13.72 -16.26
CA LYS A 139 -0.58 -13.14 -17.60
C LYS A 139 0.23 -14.11 -18.48
N GLU A 140 -0.27 -14.47 -19.64
CA GLU A 140 0.52 -15.23 -20.62
C GLU A 140 1.73 -14.40 -20.99
N ILE A 141 2.90 -14.92 -20.70
CA ILE A 141 4.18 -14.27 -20.94
C ILE A 141 4.75 -14.88 -22.22
N SER A 142 5.24 -14.03 -23.12
CA SER A 142 5.96 -14.50 -24.31
C SER A 142 7.19 -15.32 -23.89
N GLN A 143 7.54 -16.32 -24.69
CA GLN A 143 8.71 -17.18 -24.41
C GLN A 143 10.01 -16.41 -24.32
N GLU A 144 10.12 -15.23 -24.97
CA GLU A 144 11.30 -14.36 -24.89
C GLU A 144 11.46 -13.71 -23.50
N GLU A 145 10.37 -13.31 -22.85
CA GLU A 145 10.41 -12.79 -21.48
C GLU A 145 10.73 -13.87 -20.45
N GLN A 146 10.30 -15.12 -20.68
CA GLN A 146 10.65 -16.26 -19.83
C GLN A 146 12.15 -16.59 -19.88
N ASN A 147 12.79 -16.44 -21.03
CA ASN A 147 14.21 -16.74 -21.19
C ASN A 147 15.11 -15.67 -20.53
N LYS A 148 14.70 -14.40 -20.52
CA LYS A 148 15.41 -13.33 -19.80
C LYS A 148 15.36 -13.49 -18.28
N ALA A 149 14.28 -14.07 -17.75
CA ALA A 149 14.08 -14.28 -16.32
C ALA A 149 14.82 -15.51 -15.75
N ARG A 150 15.34 -16.40 -16.60
CA ARG A 150 15.98 -17.67 -16.19
C ARG A 150 17.38 -17.51 -15.59
N GLY A 151 18.03 -16.35 -15.71
CA GLY A 151 19.46 -16.19 -15.42
C GLY A 151 19.85 -15.57 -14.07
N SER A 152 18.94 -14.98 -13.29
CA SER A 152 19.32 -14.26 -12.08
C SER A 152 18.36 -14.50 -10.91
N HIS A 153 18.88 -15.00 -9.80
CA HIS A 153 18.16 -15.10 -8.53
C HIS A 153 17.98 -13.73 -7.84
N GLY A 154 18.53 -12.66 -8.38
CA GLY A 154 18.48 -11.31 -7.83
C GLY A 154 17.06 -10.75 -7.69
N TRP A 155 16.13 -11.09 -8.60
CA TRP A 155 14.73 -10.66 -8.50
C TRP A 155 14.06 -11.14 -7.21
N LEU A 156 14.34 -12.38 -6.77
CA LEU A 156 13.77 -12.95 -5.55
C LEU A 156 14.23 -12.19 -4.31
N PHE A 157 15.52 -11.86 -4.24
CA PHE A 157 16.09 -11.08 -3.15
C PHE A 157 15.37 -9.71 -3.03
N TYR A 158 15.22 -8.99 -4.14
CA TYR A 158 14.54 -7.70 -4.12
C TYR A 158 13.04 -7.84 -3.84
N ALA A 159 12.35 -8.88 -4.31
CA ALA A 159 10.95 -9.11 -4.03
C ALA A 159 10.69 -9.41 -2.53
N VAL A 160 11.53 -10.25 -1.92
CA VAL A 160 11.47 -10.52 -0.48
C VAL A 160 11.77 -9.25 0.33
N LEU A 161 12.79 -8.50 -0.07
CA LEU A 161 13.16 -7.24 0.59
C LEU A 161 12.03 -6.20 0.50
N SER A 162 11.33 -6.13 -0.65
CA SER A 162 10.14 -5.30 -0.81
C SER A 162 9.05 -5.68 0.20
N ALA A 163 8.74 -6.97 0.32
CA ALA A 163 7.73 -7.45 1.26
C ALA A 163 8.10 -7.15 2.72
N VAL A 164 9.38 -7.29 3.08
CA VAL A 164 9.90 -6.96 4.41
C VAL A 164 9.73 -5.47 4.69
N PHE A 165 10.18 -4.59 3.80
CA PHE A 165 10.01 -3.15 4.00
C PHE A 165 8.54 -2.71 4.00
N ALA A 166 7.68 -3.32 3.15
CA ALA A 166 6.25 -3.05 3.17
C ALA A 166 5.61 -3.41 4.51
N SER A 167 6.01 -4.52 5.13
CA SER A 167 5.50 -4.91 6.45
C SER A 167 6.00 -3.95 7.54
N PHE A 168 7.27 -3.56 7.51
CA PHE A 168 7.81 -2.58 8.45
C PHE A 168 7.14 -1.21 8.34
N THR A 169 6.67 -0.81 7.16
CA THR A 169 5.91 0.44 6.98
C THR A 169 4.74 0.54 7.95
N SER A 170 3.94 -0.51 8.09
CA SER A 170 2.76 -0.54 8.96
C SER A 170 3.14 -0.62 10.45
N ILE A 171 4.09 -1.48 10.78
CA ILE A 171 4.54 -1.67 12.17
C ILE A 171 5.19 -0.41 12.74
N LEU A 172 6.17 0.15 12.01
CA LEU A 172 6.85 1.38 12.42
C LEU A 172 5.88 2.57 12.44
N GLY A 173 4.95 2.62 11.47
CA GLY A 173 3.90 3.63 11.43
C GLY A 173 2.99 3.56 12.65
N LYS A 174 2.55 2.36 13.06
CA LYS A 174 1.72 2.18 14.27
C LYS A 174 2.46 2.66 15.53
N VAL A 175 3.71 2.28 15.71
CA VAL A 175 4.53 2.76 16.84
C VAL A 175 4.71 4.29 16.78
N GLY A 176 4.94 4.83 15.58
CA GLY A 176 5.19 6.26 15.39
C GLY A 176 3.98 7.15 15.65
N ILE A 177 2.75 6.64 15.53
CA ILE A 177 1.52 7.43 15.80
C ILE A 177 1.03 7.27 17.25
N GLU A 178 1.71 6.49 18.08
CA GLU A 178 1.37 6.33 19.48
C GLU A 178 1.58 7.65 20.24
N GLY A 179 0.55 8.11 20.95
CA GLY A 179 0.61 9.32 21.77
C GLY A 179 0.49 10.65 21.02
N ILE A 180 0.31 10.64 19.68
CA ILE A 180 0.05 11.84 18.88
C ILE A 180 -1.22 11.69 18.05
N ASN A 181 -1.72 12.81 17.50
CA ASN A 181 -2.82 12.72 16.54
C ASN A 181 -2.38 11.98 15.28
N SER A 182 -3.16 10.96 14.85
CA SER A 182 -2.84 10.12 13.69
C SER A 182 -2.71 10.90 12.38
N ASN A 183 -3.48 12.00 12.21
CA ASN A 183 -3.38 12.87 11.04
C ASN A 183 -2.00 13.56 11.00
N LEU A 184 -1.52 14.03 12.16
CA LEU A 184 -0.18 14.61 12.27
C LEU A 184 0.90 13.59 11.96
N GLY A 185 0.81 12.37 12.53
CA GLY A 185 1.72 11.28 12.22
C GLY A 185 1.74 10.93 10.73
N THR A 186 0.56 10.88 10.09
CA THR A 186 0.43 10.65 8.64
C THR A 186 1.09 11.77 7.84
N ALA A 187 0.89 13.04 8.21
CA ALA A 187 1.48 14.18 7.51
C ALA A 187 3.01 14.19 7.61
N ILE A 188 3.56 13.97 8.80
CA ILE A 188 5.02 13.90 9.03
C ILE A 188 5.65 12.79 8.17
N ARG A 189 5.11 11.59 8.24
CA ARG A 189 5.62 10.45 7.48
C ARG A 189 5.50 10.69 5.96
N THR A 190 4.45 11.37 5.51
CA THR A 190 4.23 11.65 4.09
C THR A 190 5.31 12.57 3.51
N ILE A 191 5.93 13.45 4.32
CA ILE A 191 7.10 14.23 3.88
C ILE A 191 8.22 13.30 3.41
N VAL A 192 8.53 12.26 4.19
CA VAL A 192 9.59 11.31 3.86
C VAL A 192 9.22 10.49 2.63
N VAL A 193 7.96 10.03 2.54
CA VAL A 193 7.48 9.30 1.36
C VAL A 193 7.54 10.16 0.10
N PHE A 194 7.20 11.44 0.20
CA PHE A 194 7.33 12.40 -0.89
C PHE A 194 8.78 12.51 -1.35
N ILE A 195 9.73 12.71 -0.43
CA ILE A 195 11.16 12.80 -0.76
C ILE A 195 11.62 11.51 -1.47
N MET A 196 11.25 10.34 -0.94
CA MET A 196 11.62 9.04 -1.52
C MET A 196 11.02 8.84 -2.91
N ALA A 197 9.76 9.26 -3.14
CA ALA A 197 9.12 9.16 -4.45
C ALA A 197 9.87 10.01 -5.50
N TRP A 198 10.29 11.22 -5.14
CA TRP A 198 11.07 12.09 -6.04
C TRP A 198 12.49 11.57 -6.27
N ILE A 199 13.14 11.00 -5.26
CA ILE A 199 14.43 10.31 -5.43
C ILE A 199 14.29 9.21 -6.49
N VAL A 200 13.20 8.43 -6.48
CA VAL A 200 12.95 7.40 -7.51
C VAL A 200 12.82 8.01 -8.91
N VAL A 201 12.09 9.13 -9.06
CA VAL A 201 11.95 9.83 -10.35
C VAL A 201 13.30 10.30 -10.89
N PHE A 202 14.12 10.93 -10.03
CA PHE A 202 15.44 11.41 -10.43
C PHE A 202 16.42 10.26 -10.71
N ALA A 203 16.43 9.22 -9.86
CA ALA A 203 17.29 8.05 -10.05
C ALA A 203 16.95 7.25 -11.32
N THR A 204 15.68 7.27 -11.75
CA THR A 204 15.24 6.63 -13.00
C THR A 204 15.33 7.53 -14.22
N GLY A 205 15.74 8.80 -14.05
CA GLY A 205 15.87 9.77 -15.14
C GLY A 205 14.56 10.19 -15.80
N LYS A 206 13.42 10.01 -15.11
CA LYS A 206 12.07 10.22 -15.70
C LYS A 206 11.51 11.62 -15.53
N GLN A 207 12.24 12.55 -14.92
CA GLN A 207 11.79 13.92 -14.67
C GLN A 207 11.42 14.69 -15.94
N HIS A 208 12.01 14.36 -17.09
CA HIS A 208 11.69 15.02 -18.37
C HIS A 208 10.27 14.71 -18.88
N THR A 209 9.68 13.57 -18.47
CA THR A 209 8.34 13.16 -18.90
C THR A 209 7.23 14.00 -18.25
N ILE A 210 7.52 14.71 -17.15
CA ILE A 210 6.55 15.55 -16.43
C ILE A 210 5.90 16.59 -17.36
N LYS A 211 6.70 17.18 -18.26
CA LYS A 211 6.23 18.22 -19.20
C LYS A 211 5.24 17.70 -20.27
N HIS A 212 5.18 16.39 -20.46
CA HIS A 212 4.36 15.75 -21.49
C HIS A 212 3.09 15.10 -20.96
N ILE A 213 2.76 15.31 -19.68
CA ILE A 213 1.57 14.73 -19.06
C ILE A 213 0.32 15.44 -19.61
N GLU A 214 -0.61 14.66 -20.13
CA GLU A 214 -1.90 15.17 -20.59
C GLU A 214 -2.73 15.70 -19.40
N LYS A 215 -3.41 16.83 -19.57
CA LYS A 215 -4.25 17.44 -18.51
C LYS A 215 -5.28 16.48 -17.92
N LYS A 216 -5.84 15.59 -18.76
CA LYS A 216 -6.81 14.57 -18.32
C LYS A 216 -6.16 13.53 -17.39
N GLU A 217 -4.98 13.04 -17.74
CA GLU A 217 -4.23 12.10 -16.89
C GLU A 217 -3.80 12.76 -15.59
N LEU A 218 -3.30 14.01 -15.65
CA LEU A 218 -2.97 14.79 -14.46
C LEU A 218 -4.18 14.95 -13.52
N GLY A 219 -5.37 15.20 -14.05
CA GLY A 219 -6.61 15.24 -13.26
C GLY A 219 -6.88 13.92 -12.52
N PHE A 220 -6.75 12.78 -13.21
CA PHE A 220 -6.90 11.46 -12.59
C PHE A 220 -5.81 11.18 -11.55
N ILE A 221 -4.57 11.58 -11.80
CA ILE A 221 -3.46 11.45 -10.85
C ILE A 221 -3.75 12.26 -9.58
N CYS A 222 -4.21 13.51 -9.72
CA CYS A 222 -4.57 14.36 -8.59
C CYS A 222 -5.75 13.77 -7.78
N LEU A 223 -6.81 13.32 -8.44
CA LEU A 223 -7.95 12.66 -7.78
C LEU A 223 -7.52 11.38 -7.06
N SER A 224 -6.62 10.58 -7.67
CA SER A 224 -6.04 9.41 -7.01
C SER A 224 -5.21 9.80 -5.78
N GLY A 225 -4.56 10.97 -5.81
CA GLY A 225 -3.84 11.53 -4.67
C GLY A 225 -4.76 11.86 -3.50
N LEU A 226 -5.89 12.52 -3.76
CA LEU A 226 -6.90 12.80 -2.74
C LEU A 226 -7.46 11.50 -2.13
N ALA A 227 -7.80 10.52 -2.97
CA ALA A 227 -8.26 9.21 -2.50
C ALA A 227 -7.18 8.48 -1.68
N THR A 228 -5.90 8.53 -2.10
CA THR A 228 -4.77 7.98 -1.34
C THR A 228 -4.63 8.67 0.02
N GLY A 229 -4.73 10.00 0.06
CA GLY A 229 -4.67 10.76 1.30
C GLY A 229 -5.78 10.35 2.27
N GLY A 230 -7.02 10.26 1.78
CA GLY A 230 -8.17 9.77 2.56
C GLY A 230 -7.96 8.34 3.08
N SER A 231 -7.44 7.45 2.22
CA SER A 231 -7.09 6.09 2.63
C SER A 231 -6.04 6.08 3.75
N TRP A 232 -4.95 6.80 3.62
CA TRP A 232 -3.87 6.82 4.62
C TRP A 232 -4.32 7.42 5.95
N LEU A 233 -5.08 8.51 5.92
CA LEU A 233 -5.62 9.10 7.16
C LEU A 233 -6.52 8.11 7.89
N CYS A 234 -7.42 7.45 7.17
CA CYS A 234 -8.27 6.40 7.72
C CYS A 234 -7.45 5.20 8.22
N TYR A 235 -6.47 4.74 7.45
CA TYR A 235 -5.62 3.60 7.79
C TYR A 235 -4.83 3.82 9.08
N TYR A 236 -4.15 4.97 9.19
CA TYR A 236 -3.35 5.25 10.39
C TYR A 236 -4.23 5.55 11.60
N LYS A 237 -5.43 6.11 11.42
CA LYS A 237 -6.40 6.21 12.51
C LYS A 237 -6.87 4.83 12.96
N ALA A 238 -7.17 3.94 12.04
CA ALA A 238 -7.52 2.56 12.37
C ALA A 238 -6.38 1.81 13.08
N LEU A 239 -5.12 1.98 12.61
CA LEU A 239 -3.94 1.38 13.25
C LEU A 239 -3.69 1.92 14.65
N GLN A 240 -3.98 3.21 14.90
CA GLN A 240 -3.83 3.82 16.21
C GLN A 240 -4.76 3.18 17.23
N ASP A 241 -6.02 2.97 16.86
CA ASP A 241 -7.09 2.54 17.77
C ASP A 241 -7.36 1.03 17.73
N GLY A 242 -6.84 0.31 16.71
CA GLY A 242 -7.12 -1.11 16.45
C GLY A 242 -5.87 -2.00 16.43
N LEU A 243 -6.11 -3.31 16.37
CA LEU A 243 -5.06 -4.31 16.21
C LEU A 243 -4.50 -4.28 14.79
N ALA A 244 -3.17 -4.25 14.65
CA ALA A 244 -2.54 -4.23 13.33
C ALA A 244 -2.81 -5.54 12.56
N SER A 245 -2.88 -6.67 13.25
CA SER A 245 -3.22 -7.98 12.67
C SER A 245 -4.62 -8.01 12.03
N VAL A 246 -5.53 -7.13 12.45
CA VAL A 246 -6.91 -7.04 11.92
C VAL A 246 -7.06 -5.89 10.93
N VAL A 247 -6.51 -4.71 11.25
CA VAL A 247 -6.61 -3.51 10.39
C VAL A 247 -5.98 -3.73 9.03
N VAL A 248 -4.80 -4.36 8.98
CA VAL A 248 -4.08 -4.58 7.72
C VAL A 248 -4.85 -5.49 6.75
N PRO A 249 -5.41 -6.64 7.15
CA PRO A 249 -6.29 -7.42 6.29
C PRO A 249 -7.54 -6.66 5.80
N ILE A 250 -8.20 -5.86 6.66
CA ILE A 250 -9.37 -5.08 6.25
C ILE A 250 -9.00 -4.07 5.15
N ASP A 251 -7.86 -3.40 5.27
CA ASP A 251 -7.37 -2.49 4.21
C ASP A 251 -7.18 -3.22 2.88
N LYS A 252 -6.78 -4.50 2.89
CA LYS A 252 -6.66 -5.32 1.67
C LYS A 252 -8.00 -5.65 1.02
N LEU A 253 -9.14 -5.46 1.70
CA LEU A 253 -10.45 -5.52 1.05
C LEU A 253 -10.66 -4.41 0.03
N SER A 254 -9.77 -3.43 -0.05
CA SER A 254 -9.68 -2.49 -1.18
C SER A 254 -9.68 -3.18 -2.54
N ILE A 255 -9.19 -4.42 -2.61
CA ILE A 255 -9.24 -5.24 -3.82
C ILE A 255 -10.68 -5.50 -4.28
N VAL A 256 -11.63 -5.69 -3.35
CA VAL A 256 -13.05 -5.86 -3.67
C VAL A 256 -13.60 -4.61 -4.36
N VAL A 257 -13.31 -3.45 -3.77
CA VAL A 257 -13.73 -2.15 -4.32
C VAL A 257 -13.11 -1.95 -5.71
N SER A 258 -11.81 -2.23 -5.86
CA SER A 258 -11.12 -2.13 -7.15
C SER A 258 -11.73 -3.04 -8.21
N ILE A 259 -12.09 -4.27 -7.86
CA ILE A 259 -12.70 -5.25 -8.77
C ILE A 259 -14.10 -4.80 -9.20
N VAL A 260 -14.93 -4.38 -8.25
CA VAL A 260 -16.28 -3.90 -8.55
C VAL A 260 -16.21 -2.72 -9.52
N PHE A 261 -15.38 -1.71 -9.22
CA PHE A 261 -15.21 -0.57 -10.12
C PHE A 261 -14.58 -0.97 -11.46
N SER A 262 -13.60 -1.90 -11.48
CA SER A 262 -12.97 -2.38 -12.71
C SER A 262 -13.98 -3.08 -13.62
N TYR A 263 -14.91 -3.84 -13.04
CA TYR A 263 -15.99 -4.47 -13.80
C TYR A 263 -16.89 -3.42 -14.48
N PHE A 264 -17.30 -2.37 -13.75
CA PHE A 264 -18.17 -1.33 -14.31
C PHE A 264 -17.44 -0.39 -15.29
N VAL A 265 -16.21 0.03 -14.97
CA VAL A 265 -15.48 1.04 -15.73
C VAL A 265 -14.71 0.44 -16.91
N PHE A 266 -14.04 -0.71 -16.70
CA PHE A 266 -13.20 -1.37 -17.72
C PHE A 266 -13.83 -2.62 -18.30
N LYS A 267 -15.00 -3.04 -17.79
CA LYS A 267 -15.71 -4.29 -18.20
C LYS A 267 -14.83 -5.54 -18.03
N GLU A 268 -13.89 -5.52 -17.10
CA GLU A 268 -13.00 -6.64 -16.82
C GLU A 268 -13.75 -7.72 -16.06
N LYS A 269 -13.65 -8.99 -16.54
CA LYS A 269 -14.28 -10.15 -15.90
C LYS A 269 -13.28 -10.88 -15.02
N LEU A 270 -13.73 -11.34 -13.87
CA LEU A 270 -12.94 -12.21 -13.00
C LEU A 270 -12.93 -13.63 -13.55
N THR A 271 -11.79 -14.30 -13.44
CA THR A 271 -11.72 -15.75 -13.61
C THR A 271 -12.32 -16.44 -12.37
N ILE A 272 -12.81 -17.67 -12.52
CA ILE A 272 -13.34 -18.48 -11.40
C ILE A 272 -12.29 -18.59 -10.29
N LYS A 273 -11.04 -18.83 -10.67
CA LYS A 273 -9.91 -18.88 -9.71
C LYS A 273 -9.75 -17.59 -8.91
N SER A 274 -9.77 -16.44 -9.58
CA SER A 274 -9.66 -15.13 -8.92
C SER A 274 -10.88 -14.83 -8.04
N PHE A 275 -12.07 -15.25 -8.47
CA PHE A 275 -13.29 -15.12 -7.68
C PHE A 275 -13.22 -15.94 -6.39
N THR A 276 -12.80 -17.20 -6.46
CA THR A 276 -12.59 -18.05 -5.27
C THR A 276 -11.55 -17.45 -4.34
N GLY A 277 -10.43 -16.95 -4.88
CA GLY A 277 -9.40 -16.26 -4.10
C GLY A 277 -9.95 -15.02 -3.37
N LEU A 278 -10.80 -14.24 -4.05
CA LEU A 278 -11.47 -13.08 -3.46
C LEU A 278 -12.37 -13.48 -2.28
N VAL A 279 -13.18 -14.54 -2.46
CA VAL A 279 -14.06 -15.06 -1.39
C VAL A 279 -13.24 -15.49 -0.17
N LEU A 280 -12.10 -16.17 -0.38
CA LEU A 280 -11.21 -16.57 0.71
C LEU A 280 -10.61 -15.37 1.47
N ILE A 281 -10.20 -14.31 0.76
CA ILE A 281 -9.68 -13.08 1.39
C ILE A 281 -10.78 -12.42 2.22
N ILE A 282 -11.99 -12.28 1.66
CA ILE A 282 -13.13 -11.66 2.37
C ILE A 282 -13.47 -12.49 3.61
N ALA A 283 -13.66 -13.79 3.47
CA ALA A 283 -13.99 -14.68 4.57
C ALA A 283 -12.93 -14.64 5.67
N GLY A 284 -11.65 -14.82 5.32
CA GLY A 284 -10.54 -14.74 6.27
C GLY A 284 -10.46 -13.40 7.00
N THR A 285 -10.71 -12.29 6.30
CA THR A 285 -10.68 -10.95 6.89
C THR A 285 -11.88 -10.71 7.81
N LEU A 286 -13.09 -11.11 7.41
CA LEU A 286 -14.30 -10.91 8.22
C LEU A 286 -14.31 -11.80 9.47
N ILE A 287 -13.87 -13.05 9.35
CA ILE A 287 -13.74 -13.95 10.51
C ILE A 287 -12.72 -13.41 11.52
N MET A 288 -11.70 -12.69 11.06
CA MET A 288 -10.68 -12.07 11.94
C MET A 288 -11.24 -10.93 12.81
N LEU A 289 -12.44 -10.42 12.50
CA LEU A 289 -13.14 -9.39 13.30
C LEU A 289 -13.88 -9.97 14.52
N VAL A 290 -14.10 -11.29 14.53
CA VAL A 290 -14.78 -12.01 15.61
C VAL A 290 -13.74 -12.59 16.58
#